data_6ef928d249c09de1f233428f6828fe41
#
_entry.id   6ef928d249c09de1f233428f6828fe41
#
_cell.length_a   1.000
_cell.length_b   1.000
_cell.length_c   1.000
_cell.angle_alpha   90.00
_cell.angle_beta   90.00
_cell.angle_gamma   90.00
#
_symmetry.space_group_name_H-M   'P 1'
#
loop_
_entity.id
_entity.type
_entity.pdbx_description
1 polymer ?
#
loop_
_entity_poly.entity_id
_entity_poly.type
_entity_poly.pdbx_seq_one_letter_code
_entity_poly.pdbx_strand_id
1 'polypeptide(L)'
;IYIFETKIKRYGNKKLEIISIALIRKLNPAMKGIGNDFIMDSTEYYIPDVNSIFKYPLRLDGIIMQCENKEVQYKHQPGEYNTTKNDLILCAPGDILQSIPKPGMHQTQMFLISSDFLKEMYINLNSFMPFFISLKENPKFHLMEEEVQELKSFYELIEETVSRNDNFRTEIVRRLMGAYLYKIGSIFIETTGIPFRESEITEREEVLFNQFINLLTEHHRKERRVDFYAEQLFLSPKHFSTVVKKVSGKTAGEWIDEYVILEAKALLKYSVMSIQEVAYFMNFPNPSFFGKYFKHHTGLSPSEYKMQ
;
A
#
# COMPACT_ATOMS: atom_id res chain seq x y z
N ILE A 1 -8.68 2.13 22.44
CA ILE A 1 -7.57 3.09 22.24
C ILE A 1 -6.47 2.84 23.27
N TYR A 2 -6.76 2.84 24.58
CA TYR A 2 -5.76 2.61 25.65
C TYR A 2 -5.04 1.25 25.56
N ILE A 3 -5.76 0.21 25.15
CA ILE A 3 -5.20 -1.15 24.95
C ILE A 3 -4.28 -1.17 23.72
N PHE A 4 -4.53 -0.33 22.72
CA PHE A 4 -3.72 -0.18 21.52
C PHE A 4 -2.38 0.49 21.85
N GLU A 5 -2.39 1.62 22.56
CA GLU A 5 -1.17 2.30 22.99
C GLU A 5 -0.28 1.41 23.86
N THR A 6 -0.88 0.61 24.75
CA THR A 6 -0.13 -0.29 25.64
C THR A 6 0.48 -1.46 24.84
N LYS A 7 -0.23 -1.99 23.83
CA LYS A 7 0.32 -3.05 22.97
C LYS A 7 1.38 -2.52 22.01
N ILE A 8 1.16 -1.39 21.35
CA ILE A 8 2.17 -0.79 20.45
C ILE A 8 3.41 -0.37 21.25
N LYS A 9 3.27 0.23 22.45
CA LYS A 9 4.42 0.50 23.34
C LYS A 9 5.17 -0.75 23.77
N ARG A 10 4.48 -1.89 23.92
CA ARG A 10 5.10 -3.16 24.34
C ARG A 10 5.83 -3.86 23.18
N TYR A 11 5.43 -3.61 21.93
CA TYR A 11 6.02 -4.18 20.72
C TYR A 11 6.99 -3.21 20.02
N GLY A 12 6.91 -1.90 20.26
CA GLY A 12 7.65 -0.83 19.58
C GLY A 12 9.17 -0.81 19.78
N ASN A 13 9.74 -1.85 20.35
CA ASN A 13 11.17 -1.84 20.68
C ASN A 13 12.09 -2.51 19.64
N LYS A 14 11.60 -3.20 18.59
CA LYS A 14 12.54 -3.88 17.67
C LYS A 14 12.12 -4.10 16.21
N LYS A 15 10.85 -3.90 15.79
CA LYS A 15 10.43 -4.12 14.39
C LYS A 15 9.35 -3.13 13.98
N LEU A 16 9.40 -2.70 12.71
CA LEU A 16 8.25 -2.06 12.08
C LEU A 16 7.12 -3.11 12.03
N GLU A 17 5.99 -2.84 12.68
CA GLU A 17 4.91 -3.81 12.73
C GLU A 17 4.11 -3.75 11.43
N ILE A 18 3.85 -4.94 10.90
CA ILE A 18 2.84 -5.11 9.86
C ILE A 18 1.49 -5.09 10.58
N ILE A 19 0.65 -4.12 10.22
CA ILE A 19 -0.73 -4.12 10.69
C ILE A 19 -1.59 -4.81 9.65
N SER A 20 -2.10 -5.97 10.04
CA SER A 20 -3.10 -6.66 9.27
C SER A 20 -4.48 -6.04 9.47
N ILE A 21 -5.30 -6.13 8.43
CA ILE A 21 -6.71 -5.72 8.48
C ILE A 21 -7.45 -6.47 9.60
N ALA A 22 -7.10 -7.74 9.79
CA ALA A 22 -7.59 -8.55 10.91
C ALA A 22 -7.31 -7.94 12.29
N LEU A 23 -6.13 -7.34 12.47
CA LEU A 23 -5.80 -6.66 13.71
C LEU A 23 -6.60 -5.36 13.88
N ILE A 24 -6.77 -4.57 12.81
CA ILE A 24 -7.59 -3.36 12.82
C ILE A 24 -9.03 -3.73 13.21
N ARG A 25 -9.59 -4.78 12.61
CA ARG A 25 -10.92 -5.30 12.91
C ARG A 25 -11.07 -5.68 14.39
N LYS A 26 -10.09 -6.41 14.91
CA LYS A 26 -10.09 -6.83 16.33
C LYS A 26 -10.07 -5.64 17.29
N LEU A 27 -9.41 -4.55 16.91
CA LEU A 27 -9.29 -3.35 17.72
C LEU A 27 -10.51 -2.43 17.60
N ASN A 28 -11.21 -2.49 16.48
CA ASN A 28 -12.41 -1.71 16.19
C ASN A 28 -13.55 -2.64 15.69
N PRO A 29 -14.16 -3.42 16.59
CA PRO A 29 -15.21 -4.38 16.20
C PRO A 29 -16.46 -3.73 15.60
N ALA A 30 -16.69 -2.45 15.89
CA ALA A 30 -17.83 -1.69 15.39
C ALA A 30 -17.71 -1.28 13.91
N MET A 31 -16.52 -1.33 13.33
CA MET A 31 -16.35 -1.05 11.90
C MET A 31 -17.14 -2.04 11.05
N LYS A 32 -17.81 -1.55 10.02
CA LYS A 32 -18.52 -2.40 9.05
C LYS A 32 -17.52 -3.17 8.20
N GLY A 33 -17.91 -4.34 7.70
CA GLY A 33 -17.03 -5.11 6.82
C GLY A 33 -17.40 -6.57 6.68
N ILE A 34 -16.56 -7.31 5.96
CA ILE A 34 -16.70 -8.74 5.67
C ILE A 34 -15.49 -9.48 6.24
N GLY A 35 -15.74 -10.32 7.21
CA GLY A 35 -14.69 -11.10 7.86
C GLY A 35 -13.54 -10.23 8.36
N ASN A 36 -12.32 -10.68 8.11
CA ASN A 36 -11.08 -9.99 8.44
C ASN A 36 -10.40 -9.36 7.22
N ASP A 37 -11.06 -9.36 6.06
CA ASP A 37 -10.44 -9.08 4.77
C ASP A 37 -10.92 -7.79 4.13
N PHE A 38 -12.08 -7.31 4.56
CA PHE A 38 -12.66 -6.07 4.08
C PHE A 38 -13.27 -5.28 5.23
N ILE A 39 -12.86 -4.03 5.38
CA ILE A 39 -13.39 -3.09 6.36
C ILE A 39 -13.71 -1.78 5.65
N MET A 40 -14.79 -1.15 6.05
CA MET A 40 -15.16 0.20 5.66
C MET A 40 -15.56 1.03 6.88
N ASP A 41 -15.30 2.31 6.81
CA ASP A 41 -15.65 3.28 7.83
C ASP A 41 -16.00 4.63 7.20
N SER A 42 -17.07 5.24 7.68
CA SER A 42 -17.52 6.58 7.27
C SER A 42 -17.83 7.46 8.47
N THR A 43 -17.31 7.10 9.62
CA THR A 43 -17.66 7.82 10.85
C THR A 43 -17.10 9.24 10.85
N GLU A 44 -17.99 10.16 11.22
CA GLU A 44 -17.60 11.49 11.64
C GLU A 44 -17.06 11.38 13.07
N TYR A 45 -15.81 11.78 13.28
CA TYR A 45 -15.17 11.68 14.58
C TYR A 45 -14.47 12.99 14.95
N TYR A 46 -14.58 13.32 16.23
CA TYR A 46 -13.83 14.43 16.81
C TYR A 46 -12.48 13.91 17.33
N ILE A 47 -11.39 14.48 16.85
CA ILE A 47 -10.05 14.22 17.37
C ILE A 47 -9.73 15.32 18.37
N PRO A 48 -9.86 15.07 19.68
CA PRO A 48 -9.53 16.07 20.70
C PRO A 48 -8.02 16.23 20.84
N ASP A 49 -7.29 15.16 20.64
CA ASP A 49 -5.84 15.11 20.67
C ASP A 49 -5.37 13.89 19.88
N VAL A 50 -4.20 13.96 19.30
CA VAL A 50 -3.66 13.05 18.28
C VAL A 50 -3.64 11.57 18.72
N ASN A 51 -4.77 10.89 18.70
CA ASN A 51 -4.90 9.47 19.08
C ASN A 51 -5.46 8.57 17.96
N SER A 52 -5.09 8.87 16.71
CA SER A 52 -5.40 7.98 15.58
C SER A 52 -4.55 6.70 15.63
N ILE A 53 -5.13 5.58 15.18
CA ILE A 53 -4.41 4.33 14.94
C ILE A 53 -3.18 4.55 14.04
N PHE A 54 -3.28 5.48 13.10
CA PHE A 54 -2.24 5.83 12.15
C PHE A 54 -1.24 6.89 12.67
N LYS A 55 -1.30 7.25 13.96
CA LYS A 55 -0.30 8.13 14.60
C LYS A 55 1.13 7.58 14.52
N TYR A 56 1.24 6.26 14.54
CA TYR A 56 2.52 5.56 14.39
C TYR A 56 2.67 5.06 12.95
N PRO A 57 3.91 5.00 12.41
CA PRO A 57 4.13 4.43 11.10
C PRO A 57 3.72 2.96 11.08
N LEU A 58 2.84 2.62 10.17
CA LEU A 58 2.25 1.30 10.02
C LEU A 58 2.53 0.79 8.62
N ARG A 59 3.05 -0.42 8.53
CA ARG A 59 3.14 -1.13 7.26
C ARG A 59 1.83 -1.86 7.01
N LEU A 60 1.27 -1.63 5.83
CA LEU A 60 -0.01 -2.19 5.43
C LEU A 60 0.19 -3.57 4.78
N ASP A 61 -0.69 -4.52 5.07
CA ASP A 61 -0.78 -5.80 4.37
C ASP A 61 -1.88 -5.82 3.30
N GLY A 62 -2.47 -4.68 3.03
CA GLY A 62 -3.57 -4.50 2.10
C GLY A 62 -3.58 -3.10 1.48
N ILE A 63 -4.69 -2.77 0.84
CA ILE A 63 -4.93 -1.45 0.26
C ILE A 63 -5.75 -0.61 1.23
N ILE A 64 -5.34 0.64 1.44
CA ILE A 64 -6.15 1.68 2.04
C ILE A 64 -6.56 2.67 0.96
N MET A 65 -7.84 2.95 0.88
CA MET A 65 -8.41 4.04 0.06
C MET A 65 -9.18 4.95 0.99
N GLN A 66 -8.88 6.23 0.95
CA GLN A 66 -9.45 7.20 1.87
C GLN A 66 -9.72 8.53 1.17
N CYS A 67 -10.96 8.96 1.18
CA CYS A 67 -11.36 10.28 0.68
C CYS A 67 -11.50 11.26 1.85
N GLU A 68 -10.79 12.38 1.77
CA GLU A 68 -10.72 13.39 2.83
C GLU A 68 -11.70 14.53 2.60
N ASN A 69 -12.34 14.99 3.68
CA ASN A 69 -13.15 16.19 3.66
C ASN A 69 -12.49 17.41 4.31
N LYS A 70 -11.29 17.24 4.87
CA LYS A 70 -10.50 18.28 5.53
C LYS A 70 -9.00 18.05 5.32
N GLU A 71 -8.24 19.04 5.75
CA GLU A 71 -6.78 18.96 5.72
C GLU A 71 -6.23 17.97 6.76
N VAL A 72 -5.48 16.98 6.27
CA VAL A 72 -4.75 16.00 7.07
C VAL A 72 -3.32 15.92 6.56
N GLN A 73 -2.36 15.83 7.47
CA GLN A 73 -0.98 15.58 7.10
C GLN A 73 -0.70 14.08 7.16
N TYR A 74 -0.17 13.55 6.07
CA TYR A 74 0.27 12.16 5.97
C TYR A 74 1.77 12.09 5.76
N LYS A 75 2.40 11.15 6.46
CA LYS A 75 3.73 10.67 6.13
C LYS A 75 3.59 9.32 5.45
N HIS A 76 3.92 9.32 4.18
CA HIS A 76 3.97 8.12 3.35
C HIS A 76 5.35 8.08 2.72
N GLN A 77 5.99 6.92 2.65
CA GLN A 77 7.27 6.87 1.94
C GLN A 77 7.06 7.07 0.44
N PRO A 78 7.81 8.01 -0.18
CA PRO A 78 9.04 8.67 0.30
C PRO A 78 8.88 10.04 0.97
N GLY A 79 7.67 10.57 1.19
CA GLY A 79 7.52 11.96 1.59
C GLY A 79 6.45 12.25 2.66
N GLU A 80 6.22 13.53 2.85
CA GLU A 80 5.11 14.06 3.64
C GLU A 80 4.12 14.74 2.69
N TYR A 81 2.83 14.47 2.87
CA TYR A 81 1.77 14.99 2.03
C TYR A 81 0.70 15.63 2.89
N ASN A 82 0.26 16.82 2.50
CA ASN A 82 -0.93 17.44 3.05
C ASN A 82 -2.10 17.14 2.12
N THR A 83 -3.20 16.70 2.69
CA THR A 83 -4.46 16.55 1.96
C THR A 83 -5.36 17.74 2.18
N THR A 84 -6.22 17.95 1.23
CA THR A 84 -7.30 18.94 1.30
C THR A 84 -8.65 18.22 1.10
N LYS A 85 -9.74 18.95 1.19
CA LYS A 85 -11.07 18.42 0.84
C LYS A 85 -11.01 17.82 -0.58
N ASN A 86 -11.65 16.69 -0.76
CA ASN A 86 -11.74 15.94 -2.02
C ASN A 86 -10.43 15.27 -2.49
N ASP A 87 -9.39 15.23 -1.66
CA ASP A 87 -8.23 14.41 -1.99
C ASP A 87 -8.51 12.95 -1.68
N LEU A 88 -8.28 12.08 -2.64
CA LEU A 88 -8.27 10.62 -2.47
C LEU A 88 -6.84 10.16 -2.21
N ILE A 89 -6.66 9.42 -1.12
CA ILE A 89 -5.41 8.75 -0.79
C ILE A 89 -5.58 7.27 -1.10
N LEU A 90 -4.56 6.70 -1.75
CA LEU A 90 -4.50 5.28 -2.01
C LEU A 90 -3.11 4.75 -1.68
N CYS A 91 -3.06 3.79 -0.76
CA CYS A 91 -1.82 3.11 -0.35
C CYS A 91 -1.90 1.64 -0.72
N ALA A 92 -0.82 1.11 -1.26
CA ALA A 92 -0.70 -0.27 -1.71
C ALA A 92 -0.17 -1.20 -0.60
N PRO A 93 -0.30 -2.53 -0.75
CA PRO A 93 0.31 -3.47 0.18
C PRO A 93 1.82 -3.25 0.31
N GLY A 94 2.32 -3.25 1.53
CA GLY A 94 3.72 -3.00 1.86
C GLY A 94 4.07 -1.53 2.09
N ASP A 95 3.20 -0.60 1.73
CA ASP A 95 3.41 0.82 2.00
C ASP A 95 3.41 1.11 3.51
N ILE A 96 4.12 2.16 3.89
CA ILE A 96 4.16 2.63 5.26
C ILE A 96 3.41 3.95 5.33
N LEU A 97 2.34 3.94 6.09
CA LEU A 97 1.48 5.09 6.30
C LEU A 97 1.56 5.56 7.76
N GLN A 98 1.68 6.85 7.93
CA GLN A 98 1.47 7.53 9.20
C GLN A 98 0.58 8.74 8.96
N SER A 99 -0.51 8.85 9.68
CA SER A 99 -1.42 10.00 9.64
C SER A 99 -1.19 10.88 10.86
N ILE A 100 -1.12 12.19 10.64
CA ILE A 100 -1.05 13.21 11.68
C ILE A 100 -2.29 14.10 11.52
N PRO A 101 -3.46 13.66 11.98
CA PRO A 101 -4.67 14.43 11.83
C PRO A 101 -4.60 15.69 12.70
N LYS A 102 -5.08 16.82 12.16
CA LYS A 102 -5.26 18.05 12.93
C LYS A 102 -6.45 17.88 13.89
N PRO A 103 -6.39 18.47 15.10
CA PRO A 103 -7.55 18.46 16.01
C PRO A 103 -8.80 19.01 15.32
N GLY A 104 -9.95 18.39 15.60
CA GLY A 104 -11.24 18.83 15.07
C GLY A 104 -12.14 17.69 14.60
N MET A 105 -13.27 18.06 13.99
CA MET A 105 -14.17 17.08 13.38
C MET A 105 -13.60 16.63 12.04
N HIS A 106 -13.47 15.34 11.87
CA HIS A 106 -13.04 14.68 10.65
C HIS A 106 -14.14 13.75 10.16
N GLN A 107 -14.35 13.74 8.86
CA GLN A 107 -15.22 12.78 8.21
C GLN A 107 -14.45 12.21 7.03
N THR A 108 -14.25 10.93 7.05
CA THR A 108 -13.46 10.21 6.08
C THR A 108 -14.23 9.01 5.60
N GLN A 109 -14.28 8.80 4.29
CA GLN A 109 -14.76 7.54 3.73
C GLN A 109 -13.55 6.67 3.45
N MET A 110 -13.47 5.52 4.12
CA MET A 110 -12.30 4.66 4.07
C MET A 110 -12.67 3.23 3.74
N PHE A 111 -11.84 2.61 2.90
CA PHE A 111 -11.81 1.17 2.69
C PHE A 111 -10.43 0.61 3.08
N LEU A 112 -10.45 -0.53 3.76
CA LEU A 112 -9.29 -1.36 4.04
C LEU A 112 -9.53 -2.73 3.44
N ILE A 113 -8.65 -3.16 2.54
CA ILE A 113 -8.82 -4.38 1.74
C ILE A 113 -7.57 -5.23 1.87
N SER A 114 -7.72 -6.49 2.32
CA SER A 114 -6.59 -7.43 2.39
C SER A 114 -6.09 -7.79 1.00
N SER A 115 -4.83 -8.22 0.93
CA SER A 115 -4.25 -8.73 -0.32
C SER A 115 -5.02 -9.96 -0.85
N ASP A 116 -5.58 -10.78 0.03
CA ASP A 116 -6.35 -11.95 -0.38
C ASP A 116 -7.73 -11.57 -0.93
N PHE A 117 -8.43 -10.62 -0.30
CA PHE A 117 -9.67 -10.09 -0.84
C PHE A 117 -9.47 -9.46 -2.22
N LEU A 118 -8.35 -8.72 -2.41
CA LEU A 118 -8.00 -8.11 -3.68
C LEU A 118 -7.80 -9.15 -4.79
N LYS A 119 -7.10 -10.26 -4.51
CA LYS A 119 -6.92 -11.37 -5.45
C LYS A 119 -8.26 -11.98 -5.88
N GLU A 120 -9.17 -12.14 -4.94
CA GLU A 120 -10.50 -12.72 -5.17
C GLU A 120 -11.48 -11.79 -5.90
N MET A 121 -11.11 -10.51 -6.08
CA MET A 121 -11.92 -9.58 -6.88
C MET A 121 -11.82 -9.84 -8.38
N TYR A 122 -10.84 -10.64 -8.82
CA TYR A 122 -10.61 -10.97 -10.26
C TYR A 122 -10.47 -9.75 -11.16
N ILE A 123 -9.90 -8.65 -10.63
CA ILE A 123 -9.57 -7.48 -11.44
C ILE A 123 -8.23 -7.68 -12.12
N ASN A 124 -8.10 -7.16 -13.34
CA ASN A 124 -6.81 -7.13 -14.04
C ASN A 124 -5.89 -6.10 -13.38
N LEU A 125 -5.14 -6.51 -12.36
CA LEU A 125 -4.22 -5.64 -11.63
C LEU A 125 -3.13 -5.03 -12.51
N ASN A 126 -2.78 -5.66 -13.62
CA ASN A 126 -1.74 -5.17 -14.51
C ASN A 126 -2.17 -3.93 -15.28
N SER A 127 -3.45 -3.86 -15.63
CA SER A 127 -4.01 -2.64 -16.20
C SER A 127 -3.88 -1.45 -15.24
N PHE A 128 -3.80 -1.72 -13.93
CA PHE A 128 -3.57 -0.72 -12.89
C PHE A 128 -2.09 -0.49 -12.55
N MET A 129 -1.14 -1.21 -13.17
CA MET A 129 0.28 -1.07 -12.81
C MET A 129 0.83 0.36 -13.00
N PRO A 130 0.55 1.08 -14.10
CA PRO A 130 0.97 2.48 -14.22
C PRO A 130 0.41 3.35 -13.10
N PHE A 131 -0.82 3.09 -12.69
CA PHE A 131 -1.49 3.73 -11.59
C PHE A 131 -0.77 3.43 -10.25
N PHE A 132 -0.52 2.16 -9.91
CA PHE A 132 0.19 1.79 -8.68
C PHE A 132 1.63 2.32 -8.64
N ILE A 133 2.32 2.40 -9.79
CA ILE A 133 3.66 2.99 -9.86
C ILE A 133 3.61 4.49 -9.55
N SER A 134 2.65 5.21 -10.13
CA SER A 134 2.46 6.63 -9.86
C SER A 134 2.11 6.91 -8.39
N LEU A 135 1.30 6.05 -7.77
CA LEU A 135 0.95 6.17 -6.36
C LEU A 135 2.14 6.00 -5.40
N LYS A 136 3.18 5.29 -5.80
CA LYS A 136 4.42 5.21 -4.99
C LYS A 136 5.15 6.55 -4.92
N GLU A 137 5.04 7.36 -5.96
CA GLU A 137 5.63 8.70 -6.01
C GLU A 137 4.72 9.73 -5.36
N ASN A 138 3.40 9.62 -5.59
CA ASN A 138 2.39 10.50 -5.00
C ASN A 138 1.11 9.69 -4.68
N PRO A 139 0.87 9.33 -3.41
CA PRO A 139 -0.26 8.48 -3.02
C PRO A 139 -1.60 9.20 -2.99
N LYS A 140 -1.65 10.48 -3.38
CA LYS A 140 -2.85 11.29 -3.38
C LYS A 140 -3.14 11.88 -4.76
N PHE A 141 -4.42 12.05 -5.07
CA PHE A 141 -4.88 12.86 -6.18
C PHE A 141 -6.19 13.57 -5.83
N HIS A 142 -6.35 14.76 -6.40
CA HIS A 142 -7.52 15.60 -6.16
C HIS A 142 -8.68 15.18 -7.05
N LEU A 143 -9.85 15.05 -6.46
CA LEU A 143 -11.10 14.70 -7.16
C LEU A 143 -11.93 15.95 -7.43
N MET A 144 -12.54 16.02 -8.60
CA MET A 144 -13.59 16.98 -8.88
C MET A 144 -14.85 16.67 -8.04
N GLU A 145 -15.70 17.65 -7.78
CA GLU A 145 -16.90 17.46 -6.96
C GLU A 145 -17.83 16.38 -7.53
N GLU A 146 -17.93 16.28 -8.85
CA GLU A 146 -18.73 15.26 -9.55
C GLU A 146 -18.16 13.85 -9.33
N GLU A 147 -16.83 13.71 -9.38
CA GLU A 147 -16.13 12.44 -9.13
C GLU A 147 -16.31 11.98 -7.67
N VAL A 148 -16.28 12.94 -6.73
CA VAL A 148 -16.57 12.65 -5.31
C VAL A 148 -17.99 12.10 -5.16
N GLN A 149 -18.99 12.69 -5.82
CA GLN A 149 -20.37 12.21 -5.75
C GLN A 149 -20.53 10.83 -6.37
N GLU A 150 -19.85 10.54 -7.48
CA GLU A 150 -19.85 9.22 -8.10
C GLU A 150 -19.24 8.17 -7.15
N LEU A 151 -18.06 8.44 -6.59
CA LEU A 151 -17.40 7.52 -5.65
C LEU A 151 -18.21 7.34 -4.36
N LYS A 152 -18.87 8.40 -3.89
CA LYS A 152 -19.78 8.34 -2.75
C LYS A 152 -20.96 7.41 -3.01
N SER A 153 -21.53 7.42 -4.20
CA SER A 153 -22.64 6.52 -4.57
C SER A 153 -22.21 5.04 -4.50
N PHE A 154 -21.00 4.72 -4.95
CA PHE A 154 -20.43 3.38 -4.77
C PHE A 154 -20.27 3.05 -3.28
N TYR A 155 -19.74 4.00 -2.49
CA TYR A 155 -19.53 3.80 -1.07
C TYR A 155 -20.84 3.44 -0.35
N GLU A 156 -21.90 4.21 -0.60
CA GLU A 156 -23.24 4.01 0.00
C GLU A 156 -23.83 2.64 -0.38
N LEU A 157 -23.70 2.24 -1.65
CA LEU A 157 -24.18 0.95 -2.12
C LEU A 157 -23.41 -0.22 -1.48
N ILE A 158 -22.09 -0.09 -1.33
CA ILE A 158 -21.26 -1.08 -0.66
C ILE A 158 -21.62 -1.16 0.83
N GLU A 159 -21.82 -0.01 1.48
CA GLU A 159 -22.19 0.08 2.89
C GLU A 159 -23.55 -0.59 3.17
N GLU A 160 -24.53 -0.34 2.31
CA GLU A 160 -25.84 -1.00 2.38
C GLU A 160 -25.69 -2.51 2.22
N THR A 161 -24.91 -2.95 1.21
CA THR A 161 -24.68 -4.36 0.94
C THR A 161 -23.99 -5.06 2.12
N VAL A 162 -22.94 -4.46 2.69
CA VAL A 162 -22.23 -4.97 3.86
C VAL A 162 -23.15 -5.13 5.08
N SER A 163 -24.12 -4.24 5.22
CA SER A 163 -25.05 -4.22 6.36
C SER A 163 -26.16 -5.28 6.26
N ARG A 164 -26.39 -5.84 5.07
CA ARG A 164 -27.39 -6.90 4.84
C ARG A 164 -26.85 -8.26 5.26
N ASN A 165 -27.74 -9.12 5.74
CA ASN A 165 -27.41 -10.53 5.98
C ASN A 165 -27.85 -11.38 4.78
N ASP A 166 -27.06 -11.35 3.71
CA ASP A 166 -27.32 -11.99 2.42
C ASP A 166 -26.22 -13.00 2.11
N ASN A 167 -26.59 -14.15 1.54
CA ASN A 167 -25.67 -15.22 1.15
C ASN A 167 -24.67 -14.77 0.06
N PHE A 168 -25.06 -13.84 -0.80
CA PHE A 168 -24.23 -13.30 -1.88
C PHE A 168 -23.48 -12.02 -1.48
N ARG A 169 -23.65 -11.54 -0.25
CA ARG A 169 -23.08 -10.30 0.25
C ARG A 169 -21.60 -10.12 -0.09
N THR A 170 -20.79 -11.12 0.20
CA THR A 170 -19.34 -11.08 -0.02
C THR A 170 -19.01 -10.94 -1.50
N GLU A 171 -19.69 -11.70 -2.36
CA GLU A 171 -19.45 -11.66 -3.79
C GLU A 171 -19.92 -10.35 -4.42
N ILE A 172 -21.08 -9.83 -3.98
CA ILE A 172 -21.56 -8.53 -4.43
C ILE A 172 -20.57 -7.42 -4.06
N VAL A 173 -20.06 -7.42 -2.82
CA VAL A 173 -19.06 -6.43 -2.39
C VAL A 173 -17.78 -6.53 -3.19
N ARG A 174 -17.30 -7.73 -3.50
CA ARG A 174 -16.13 -7.92 -4.37
C ARG A 174 -16.33 -7.28 -5.75
N ARG A 175 -17.48 -7.50 -6.38
CA ARG A 175 -17.79 -6.94 -7.70
C ARG A 175 -17.95 -5.41 -7.66
N LEU A 176 -18.60 -4.89 -6.63
CA LEU A 176 -18.73 -3.44 -6.44
C LEU A 176 -17.37 -2.79 -6.19
N MET A 177 -16.51 -3.39 -5.38
CA MET A 177 -15.15 -2.90 -5.16
C MET A 177 -14.30 -2.95 -6.44
N GLY A 178 -14.47 -3.99 -7.26
CA GLY A 178 -13.86 -4.04 -8.59
C GLY A 178 -14.28 -2.87 -9.47
N ALA A 179 -15.58 -2.61 -9.56
CA ALA A 179 -16.13 -1.47 -10.31
C ALA A 179 -15.63 -0.13 -9.73
N TYR A 180 -15.58 0.01 -8.42
CA TYR A 180 -15.03 1.18 -7.72
C TYR A 180 -13.57 1.45 -8.10
N LEU A 181 -12.72 0.42 -8.11
CA LEU A 181 -11.32 0.55 -8.52
C LEU A 181 -11.18 0.92 -9.99
N TYR A 182 -11.98 0.33 -10.89
CA TYR A 182 -12.01 0.75 -12.30
C TYR A 182 -12.43 2.21 -12.47
N LYS A 183 -13.40 2.69 -11.69
CA LYS A 183 -13.78 4.10 -11.70
C LYS A 183 -12.64 5.00 -11.25
N ILE A 184 -11.94 4.65 -10.16
CA ILE A 184 -10.73 5.37 -9.74
C ILE A 184 -9.66 5.36 -10.85
N GLY A 185 -9.46 4.22 -11.50
CA GLY A 185 -8.53 4.11 -12.64
C GLY A 185 -8.91 5.04 -13.80
N SER A 186 -10.21 5.14 -14.14
CA SER A 186 -10.71 6.07 -15.16
C SER A 186 -10.40 7.53 -14.80
N ILE A 187 -10.73 7.94 -13.58
CA ILE A 187 -10.43 9.29 -13.08
C ILE A 187 -8.93 9.59 -13.15
N PHE A 188 -8.10 8.61 -12.74
CA PHE A 188 -6.65 8.77 -12.79
C PHE A 188 -6.13 9.00 -14.23
N ILE A 189 -6.65 8.26 -15.21
CA ILE A 189 -6.27 8.41 -16.62
C ILE A 189 -6.67 9.81 -17.13
N GLU A 190 -7.89 10.24 -16.84
CA GLU A 190 -8.38 11.55 -17.25
C GLU A 190 -7.56 12.68 -16.65
N THR A 191 -7.15 12.53 -15.38
CA THR A 191 -6.38 13.56 -14.66
C THR A 191 -4.92 13.60 -15.09
N THR A 192 -4.29 12.44 -15.32
CA THR A 192 -2.83 12.35 -15.56
C THR A 192 -2.46 12.22 -17.03
N GLY A 193 -3.40 11.83 -17.89
CA GLY A 193 -3.14 11.49 -19.29
C GLY A 193 -2.30 10.21 -19.46
N ILE A 194 -2.02 9.48 -18.38
CA ILE A 194 -1.29 8.21 -18.45
C ILE A 194 -2.25 7.14 -18.95
N PRO A 195 -2.05 6.58 -20.16
CA PRO A 195 -3.02 5.66 -20.72
C PRO A 195 -3.06 4.36 -19.94
N PHE A 196 -4.25 3.83 -19.75
CA PHE A 196 -4.45 2.43 -19.44
C PHE A 196 -3.85 1.64 -20.59
N ARG A 197 -2.84 0.87 -20.36
CA ARG A 197 -2.36 -0.01 -21.42
C ARG A 197 -3.37 -1.13 -21.60
N GLU A 198 -4.19 -1.07 -22.66
CA GLU A 198 -4.69 -2.27 -23.30
C GLU A 198 -3.45 -3.03 -23.77
N SER A 199 -2.97 -3.93 -22.96
CA SER A 199 -1.69 -4.56 -23.20
C SER A 199 -1.90 -5.79 -24.09
N GLU A 200 -1.04 -5.95 -25.09
CA GLU A 200 -0.72 -7.23 -25.74
C GLU A 200 -0.18 -8.28 -24.72
N ILE A 201 -0.41 -8.06 -23.43
CA ILE A 201 0.02 -8.92 -22.33
C ILE A 201 -0.98 -10.06 -22.24
N THR A 202 -0.47 -11.26 -22.32
CA THR A 202 -1.29 -12.46 -22.16
C THR A 202 -1.63 -12.67 -20.68
N GLU A 203 -2.77 -13.32 -20.41
CA GLU A 203 -3.15 -13.72 -19.04
C GLU A 203 -2.02 -14.49 -18.31
N ARG A 204 -1.28 -15.31 -19.06
CA ARG A 204 -0.14 -16.05 -18.53
C ARG A 204 1.00 -15.14 -18.07
N GLU A 205 1.32 -14.10 -18.83
CA GLU A 205 2.35 -13.12 -18.46
C GLU A 205 1.94 -12.32 -17.24
N GLU A 206 0.66 -12.03 -17.10
CA GLU A 206 0.08 -11.38 -15.93
C GLU A 206 0.20 -12.25 -14.67
N VAL A 207 -0.19 -13.52 -14.77
CA VAL A 207 -0.05 -14.48 -13.67
C VAL A 207 1.41 -14.61 -13.22
N LEU A 208 2.34 -14.69 -14.15
CA LEU A 208 3.77 -14.74 -13.86
C LEU A 208 4.27 -13.48 -13.14
N PHE A 209 3.83 -12.31 -13.60
CA PHE A 209 4.21 -11.06 -12.94
C PHE A 209 3.64 -10.97 -11.50
N ASN A 210 2.39 -11.36 -11.29
CA ASN A 210 1.79 -11.40 -9.96
C ASN A 210 2.50 -12.39 -9.03
N GLN A 211 2.88 -13.56 -9.53
CA GLN A 211 3.69 -14.52 -8.78
C GLN A 211 5.06 -13.93 -8.41
N PHE A 212 5.70 -13.20 -9.33
CA PHE A 212 6.93 -12.48 -9.04
C PHE A 212 6.76 -11.45 -7.92
N ILE A 213 5.72 -10.62 -7.96
CA ILE A 213 5.46 -9.62 -6.92
C ILE A 213 5.22 -10.28 -5.55
N ASN A 214 4.52 -11.41 -5.51
CA ASN A 214 4.35 -12.18 -4.27
C ASN A 214 5.69 -12.68 -3.72
N LEU A 215 6.51 -13.33 -4.57
CA LEU A 215 7.85 -13.78 -4.19
C LEU A 215 8.76 -12.62 -3.76
N LEU A 216 8.66 -11.49 -4.45
CA LEU A 216 9.43 -10.29 -4.11
C LEU A 216 9.03 -9.75 -2.73
N THR A 217 7.74 -9.69 -2.44
CA THR A 217 7.25 -9.28 -1.12
C THR A 217 7.77 -10.18 0.00
N GLU A 218 7.88 -11.48 -0.25
CA GLU A 218 8.33 -12.46 0.72
C GLU A 218 9.86 -12.47 0.89
N HIS A 219 10.60 -12.33 -0.22
CA HIS A 219 12.04 -12.66 -0.25
C HIS A 219 12.97 -11.45 -0.41
N HIS A 220 12.51 -10.24 -0.74
CA HIS A 220 13.36 -9.07 -1.04
C HIS A 220 14.37 -8.72 0.06
N ARG A 221 14.09 -9.06 1.31
CA ARG A 221 15.04 -8.85 2.43
C ARG A 221 16.27 -9.75 2.35
N LYS A 222 16.12 -10.93 1.77
CA LYS A 222 17.17 -11.96 1.74
C LYS A 222 17.78 -12.11 0.36
N GLU A 223 16.97 -11.99 -0.69
CA GLU A 223 17.32 -12.30 -2.07
C GLU A 223 17.25 -11.06 -2.95
N ARG A 224 18.35 -10.79 -3.67
CA ARG A 224 18.44 -9.65 -4.61
C ARG A 224 18.75 -10.07 -6.03
N ARG A 225 19.05 -11.36 -6.25
CA ARG A 225 19.43 -11.87 -7.55
C ARG A 225 18.17 -12.17 -8.39
N VAL A 226 18.13 -11.63 -9.59
CA VAL A 226 17.08 -11.90 -10.58
C VAL A 226 16.92 -13.41 -10.84
N ASP A 227 18.05 -14.12 -10.87
CA ASP A 227 18.07 -15.57 -11.09
C ASP A 227 17.22 -16.34 -10.07
N PHE A 228 17.31 -15.96 -8.78
CA PHE A 228 16.51 -16.58 -7.72
C PHE A 228 15.01 -16.55 -8.06
N TYR A 229 14.49 -15.38 -8.42
CA TYR A 229 13.07 -15.23 -8.75
C TYR A 229 12.68 -15.97 -10.01
N ALA A 230 13.56 -15.98 -11.02
CA ALA A 230 13.33 -16.73 -12.24
C ALA A 230 13.27 -18.24 -11.97
N GLU A 231 14.16 -18.77 -11.15
CA GLU A 231 14.21 -20.18 -10.73
C GLU A 231 12.91 -20.58 -9.97
N GLN A 232 12.45 -19.73 -9.04
CA GLN A 232 11.20 -19.98 -8.30
C GLN A 232 9.98 -20.05 -9.23
N LEU A 233 10.01 -19.38 -10.38
CA LEU A 233 8.95 -19.38 -11.38
C LEU A 233 9.18 -20.38 -12.52
N PHE A 234 10.23 -21.22 -12.41
CA PHE A 234 10.62 -22.19 -13.42
C PHE A 234 10.87 -21.57 -14.81
N LEU A 235 11.48 -20.38 -14.84
CA LEU A 235 11.80 -19.62 -16.03
C LEU A 235 13.30 -19.40 -16.18
N SER A 236 13.74 -19.23 -17.42
CA SER A 236 15.09 -18.69 -17.64
C SER A 236 15.13 -17.20 -17.22
N PRO A 237 16.25 -16.70 -16.66
CA PRO A 237 16.39 -15.30 -16.26
C PRO A 237 16.09 -14.30 -17.39
N LYS A 238 16.44 -14.66 -18.63
CA LYS A 238 16.17 -13.83 -19.83
C LYS A 238 14.67 -13.73 -20.10
N HIS A 239 13.96 -14.85 -20.12
CA HIS A 239 12.51 -14.88 -20.36
C HIS A 239 11.77 -14.18 -19.25
N PHE A 240 12.11 -14.47 -18.00
CA PHE A 240 11.56 -13.79 -16.81
C PHE A 240 11.71 -12.27 -16.89
N SER A 241 12.93 -11.75 -17.15
CA SER A 241 13.19 -10.31 -17.27
C SER A 241 12.42 -9.67 -18.42
N THR A 242 12.22 -10.40 -19.51
CA THR A 242 11.42 -9.93 -20.66
C THR A 242 9.96 -9.79 -20.27
N VAL A 243 9.38 -10.81 -19.61
CA VAL A 243 7.98 -10.77 -19.17
C VAL A 243 7.76 -9.65 -18.16
N VAL A 244 8.61 -9.55 -17.12
CA VAL A 244 8.49 -8.49 -16.10
C VAL A 244 8.54 -7.11 -16.75
N LYS A 245 9.50 -6.86 -17.66
CA LYS A 245 9.62 -5.57 -18.33
C LYS A 245 8.44 -5.29 -19.27
N LYS A 246 7.96 -6.31 -19.99
CA LYS A 246 6.79 -6.18 -20.88
C LYS A 246 5.54 -5.79 -20.08
N VAL A 247 5.30 -6.46 -18.95
CA VAL A 247 4.11 -6.26 -18.12
C VAL A 247 4.17 -4.92 -17.37
N SER A 248 5.30 -4.60 -16.73
CA SER A 248 5.39 -3.49 -15.79
C SER A 248 6.10 -2.24 -16.32
N GLY A 249 6.77 -2.34 -17.47
CA GLY A 249 7.62 -1.29 -18.01
C GLY A 249 9.00 -1.19 -17.33
N LYS A 250 9.21 -1.85 -16.18
CA LYS A 250 10.46 -1.89 -15.41
C LYS A 250 11.11 -3.25 -15.47
N THR A 251 12.43 -3.31 -15.35
CA THR A 251 13.15 -4.58 -15.23
C THR A 251 12.92 -5.25 -13.89
N ALA A 252 13.13 -6.56 -13.82
CA ALA A 252 13.05 -7.30 -12.56
C ALA A 252 14.06 -6.79 -11.51
N GLY A 253 15.25 -6.36 -11.94
CA GLY A 253 16.25 -5.75 -11.07
C GLY A 253 15.77 -4.45 -10.44
N GLU A 254 15.19 -3.55 -11.24
CA GLU A 254 14.62 -2.29 -10.74
C GLU A 254 13.50 -2.54 -9.71
N TRP A 255 12.64 -3.53 -9.92
CA TRP A 255 11.63 -3.93 -8.94
C TRP A 255 12.25 -4.43 -7.63
N ILE A 256 13.28 -5.29 -7.73
CA ILE A 256 13.98 -5.81 -6.55
C ILE A 256 14.63 -4.66 -5.77
N ASP A 257 15.33 -3.77 -6.47
CA ASP A 257 16.00 -2.63 -5.86
C ASP A 257 14.99 -1.68 -5.19
N GLU A 258 13.85 -1.41 -5.81
CA GLU A 258 12.79 -0.58 -5.21
C GLU A 258 12.28 -1.19 -3.90
N TYR A 259 11.97 -2.48 -3.87
CA TYR A 259 11.48 -3.14 -2.64
C TYR A 259 12.53 -3.15 -1.54
N VAL A 260 13.79 -3.43 -1.90
CA VAL A 260 14.91 -3.41 -0.94
C VAL A 260 15.13 -2.01 -0.37
N ILE A 261 15.12 -0.99 -1.22
CA ILE A 261 15.32 0.39 -0.80
C ILE A 261 14.15 0.90 0.02
N LEU A 262 12.91 0.57 -0.36
CA LEU A 262 11.72 0.94 0.41
C LEU A 262 11.78 0.36 1.82
N GLU A 263 12.13 -0.93 1.95
CA GLU A 263 12.30 -1.58 3.25
C GLU A 263 13.43 -0.94 4.06
N ALA A 264 14.58 -0.69 3.43
CA ALA A 264 15.73 -0.08 4.10
C ALA A 264 15.40 1.32 4.60
N LYS A 265 14.72 2.15 3.80
CA LYS A 265 14.24 3.49 4.20
C LYS A 265 13.33 3.40 5.43
N ALA A 266 12.38 2.45 5.40
CA ALA A 266 11.46 2.23 6.50
C ALA A 266 12.18 1.86 7.80
N LEU A 267 13.09 0.91 7.73
CA LEU A 267 13.87 0.46 8.89
C LEU A 267 14.75 1.59 9.45
N LEU A 268 15.40 2.36 8.58
CA LEU A 268 16.24 3.49 9.00
C LEU A 268 15.43 4.57 9.72
N LYS A 269 14.25 4.88 9.21
CA LYS A 269 13.44 6.00 9.71
C LYS A 269 12.59 5.64 10.93
N TYR A 270 12.03 4.43 10.95
CA TYR A 270 10.96 4.07 11.89
C TYR A 270 11.32 2.94 12.86
N SER A 271 12.49 2.32 12.73
CA SER A 271 12.95 1.33 13.71
C SER A 271 14.04 1.91 14.64
N VAL A 272 14.21 1.27 15.79
CA VAL A 272 15.31 1.58 16.72
C VAL A 272 16.64 0.94 16.29
N MET A 273 16.66 0.23 15.17
CA MET A 273 17.84 -0.47 14.69
C MET A 273 18.95 0.51 14.32
N SER A 274 20.19 0.18 14.67
CA SER A 274 21.37 0.83 14.14
C SER A 274 21.52 0.55 12.65
N ILE A 275 22.30 1.35 11.94
CA ILE A 275 22.59 1.14 10.52
C ILE A 275 23.19 -0.24 10.28
N GLN A 276 24.04 -0.70 11.19
CA GLN A 276 24.66 -2.02 11.13
C GLN A 276 23.62 -3.14 11.27
N GLU A 277 22.68 -3.00 12.21
CA GLU A 277 21.59 -3.96 12.39
C GLU A 277 20.67 -3.98 11.16
N VAL A 278 20.34 -2.83 10.57
CA VAL A 278 19.57 -2.76 9.32
C VAL A 278 20.31 -3.49 8.20
N ALA A 279 21.61 -3.25 8.02
CA ALA A 279 22.40 -3.93 7.00
C ALA A 279 22.32 -5.46 7.13
N TYR A 280 22.51 -6.00 8.34
CA TYR A 280 22.45 -7.45 8.57
C TYR A 280 21.03 -7.99 8.48
N PHE A 281 20.03 -7.25 8.98
CA PHE A 281 18.63 -7.64 8.85
C PHE A 281 18.19 -7.75 7.39
N MET A 282 18.70 -6.85 6.54
CA MET A 282 18.47 -6.84 5.09
C MET A 282 19.44 -7.80 4.35
N ASN A 283 20.14 -8.68 5.06
CA ASN A 283 21.05 -9.67 4.48
C ASN A 283 22.15 -9.07 3.58
N PHE A 284 22.71 -7.91 3.94
CA PHE A 284 23.91 -7.39 3.32
C PHE A 284 25.16 -8.00 3.95
N PRO A 285 26.23 -8.28 3.16
CA PRO A 285 27.45 -8.88 3.68
C PRO A 285 28.08 -8.07 4.81
N ASN A 286 28.01 -6.75 4.72
CA ASN A 286 28.46 -5.83 5.76
C ASN A 286 27.83 -4.43 5.57
N PRO A 287 27.93 -3.54 6.57
CA PRO A 287 27.37 -2.18 6.50
C PRO A 287 27.93 -1.31 5.38
N SER A 288 29.17 -1.54 4.94
CA SER A 288 29.78 -0.77 3.84
C SER A 288 29.13 -1.07 2.49
N PHE A 289 28.80 -2.35 2.23
CA PHE A 289 28.05 -2.73 1.03
C PHE A 289 26.62 -2.15 1.07
N PHE A 290 25.96 -2.24 2.20
CA PHE A 290 24.64 -1.59 2.40
C PHE A 290 24.72 -0.08 2.15
N GLY A 291 25.72 0.60 2.72
CA GLY A 291 25.88 2.03 2.56
C GLY A 291 26.08 2.45 1.10
N LYS A 292 26.92 1.73 0.35
CA LYS A 292 27.12 1.98 -1.08
C LYS A 292 25.87 1.74 -1.89
N TYR A 293 25.19 0.62 -1.67
CA TYR A 293 23.94 0.27 -2.36
C TYR A 293 22.85 1.30 -2.07
N PHE A 294 22.62 1.64 -0.81
CA PHE A 294 21.62 2.62 -0.40
C PHE A 294 21.89 4.00 -1.01
N LYS A 295 23.15 4.47 -0.93
CA LYS A 295 23.54 5.78 -1.52
C LYS A 295 23.40 5.79 -3.03
N HIS A 296 23.72 4.71 -3.72
CA HIS A 296 23.55 4.58 -5.18
C HIS A 296 22.10 4.79 -5.60
N HIS A 297 21.14 4.20 -4.87
CA HIS A 297 19.72 4.26 -5.22
C HIS A 297 18.97 5.48 -4.65
N THR A 298 19.50 6.14 -3.61
CA THR A 298 18.78 7.22 -2.92
C THR A 298 19.48 8.58 -3.01
N GLY A 299 20.74 8.60 -3.43
CA GLY A 299 21.60 9.79 -3.39
C GLY A 299 22.18 10.11 -2.00
N LEU A 300 21.63 9.54 -0.93
CA LEU A 300 22.03 9.81 0.46
C LEU A 300 22.67 8.57 1.10
N SER A 301 23.60 8.78 2.02
CA SER A 301 24.04 7.69 2.87
C SER A 301 22.95 7.28 3.87
N PRO A 302 22.96 6.04 4.39
CA PRO A 302 22.03 5.62 5.43
C PRO A 302 22.03 6.52 6.68
N SER A 303 23.19 7.10 7.02
CA SER A 303 23.33 8.01 8.16
C SER A 303 22.64 9.35 7.90
N GLU A 304 22.86 9.95 6.72
CA GLU A 304 22.20 11.19 6.29
C GLU A 304 20.70 11.01 6.23
N TYR A 305 20.24 9.88 5.68
CA TYR A 305 18.80 9.57 5.58
C TYR A 305 18.14 9.38 6.94
N LYS A 306 18.84 8.72 7.88
CA LYS A 306 18.31 8.48 9.23
C LYS A 306 18.17 9.75 10.07
N MET A 307 18.96 10.79 9.78
CA MET A 307 18.96 12.08 10.48
C MET A 307 17.93 13.08 9.94
N GLN A 308 17.40 12.86 8.73
CA GLN A 308 16.27 13.63 8.19
C GLN A 308 14.97 13.31 8.93
#